data_cea5f8180aeb078787c837333783a2f2
#
_entry.id   cea5f8180aeb078787c837333783a2f2
#
_cell.length_a   1.000
_cell.length_b   1.000
_cell.length_c   1.000
_cell.angle_alpha   90.00
_cell.angle_beta   90.00
_cell.angle_gamma   90.00
#
_symmetry.space_group_name_H-M   'P 1'
#
loop_
_entity.id
_entity.type
_entity.pdbx_description
1 polymer ?
#
loop_
_entity_poly.entity_id
_entity_poly.type
_entity_poly.pdbx_seq_one_letter_code
_entity_poly.pdbx_strand_id
1 'polypeptide(L)'
;TGIIEFFSFDDGSPGGERYSRIIGTIHDATSGQESGKLTFQVASHDGEDVDGLVITGGDAEDVVDVTIGNIATSTTTIAGDATVTSKLTAKTRKFEVSSATDGDYGGDVVYFGGTTSMTTGAIYYYKSDGTWEPTRADTAATCDGLLGVALGAASDTNGVLLRGMVTIDHDPGAIGDVLYVSASAAGDCSATAPSGSGHIVRIIGYQVSHASNGNIWFNPGSTFVTVA
;
A
#
# COMPACT_ATOMS: atom_id res chain seq x y z
N THR A 1 -33.20 23.63 -9.49
CA THR A 1 -31.76 23.69 -9.79
C THR A 1 -31.19 24.99 -9.27
N GLY A 2 -30.13 24.91 -8.45
CA GLY A 2 -29.35 26.05 -8.03
C GLY A 2 -27.96 25.96 -8.63
N ILE A 3 -27.39 27.10 -9.09
CA ILE A 3 -26.06 27.14 -9.71
C ILE A 3 -25.29 28.32 -9.13
N ILE A 4 -24.03 28.06 -8.78
CA ILE A 4 -23.04 29.09 -8.46
C ILE A 4 -21.95 28.96 -9.52
N GLU A 5 -21.64 30.05 -10.22
CA GLU A 5 -20.64 30.05 -11.30
C GLU A 5 -19.49 31.00 -10.98
N PHE A 6 -18.29 30.59 -11.36
CA PHE A 6 -17.06 31.37 -11.19
C PHE A 6 -16.48 31.71 -12.55
N PHE A 7 -16.38 33.01 -12.82
CA PHE A 7 -15.86 33.55 -14.06
C PHE A 7 -14.55 34.29 -13.85
N SER A 8 -13.70 34.28 -14.85
CA SER A 8 -12.50 35.12 -14.95
C SER A 8 -12.25 35.46 -16.44
N PHE A 9 -11.23 36.24 -16.70
CA PHE A 9 -10.80 36.53 -18.07
C PHE A 9 -9.60 35.63 -18.40
N ASP A 10 -9.59 35.13 -19.64
CA ASP A 10 -8.39 34.53 -20.23
C ASP A 10 -7.48 35.62 -20.84
N ASP A 11 -6.30 35.21 -21.33
CA ASP A 11 -5.32 36.13 -21.95
C ASP A 11 -5.59 36.43 -23.44
N GLY A 12 -6.59 35.79 -24.06
CA GLY A 12 -6.88 35.87 -25.47
C GLY A 12 -8.25 36.44 -25.81
N SER A 13 -9.19 36.51 -24.88
CA SER A 13 -10.54 36.95 -25.09
C SER A 13 -10.96 38.10 -24.16
N PRO A 14 -11.61 39.19 -24.67
CA PRO A 14 -12.16 40.25 -23.81
C PRO A 14 -13.44 39.80 -23.06
N GLY A 15 -13.95 38.62 -23.28
CA GLY A 15 -15.12 38.04 -22.62
C GLY A 15 -14.74 37.28 -21.34
N GLY A 16 -15.65 37.23 -20.37
CA GLY A 16 -15.48 36.40 -19.19
C GLY A 16 -15.72 34.91 -19.51
N GLU A 17 -14.77 34.08 -19.16
CA GLU A 17 -14.86 32.62 -19.27
C GLU A 17 -15.24 31.98 -17.94
N ARG A 18 -16.04 30.93 -18.00
CA ARG A 18 -16.41 30.16 -16.81
C ARG A 18 -15.37 29.09 -16.52
N TYR A 19 -14.75 29.16 -15.35
CA TYR A 19 -13.69 28.23 -14.94
C TYR A 19 -14.16 27.14 -13.99
N SER A 20 -15.27 27.38 -13.27
CA SER A 20 -15.86 26.37 -12.40
C SER A 20 -17.28 26.69 -11.99
N ARG A 21 -18.03 25.70 -11.55
CA ARG A 21 -19.37 25.89 -10.98
C ARG A 21 -19.74 24.81 -9.96
N ILE A 22 -20.72 25.16 -9.12
CA ILE A 22 -21.38 24.27 -8.18
C ILE A 22 -22.84 24.20 -8.58
N ILE A 23 -23.35 22.97 -8.80
CA ILE A 23 -24.71 22.75 -9.29
C ILE A 23 -25.46 21.86 -8.32
N GLY A 24 -26.58 22.36 -7.78
CA GLY A 24 -27.55 21.56 -7.04
C GLY A 24 -28.76 21.21 -7.91
N THR A 25 -29.08 19.94 -8.03
CA THR A 25 -30.24 19.47 -8.80
C THR A 25 -31.06 18.46 -8.01
N ILE A 26 -32.30 18.25 -8.43
CA ILE A 26 -33.09 17.10 -8.05
C ILE A 26 -32.54 15.89 -8.81
N HIS A 27 -32.28 14.81 -8.11
CA HIS A 27 -31.93 13.51 -8.70
C HIS A 27 -33.17 12.66 -8.90
N ASP A 28 -33.99 12.48 -7.85
CA ASP A 28 -35.30 11.84 -7.92
C ASP A 28 -36.36 12.78 -7.32
N ALA A 29 -37.47 12.94 -7.99
CA ALA A 29 -38.61 13.77 -7.57
C ALA A 29 -39.82 12.93 -7.15
N THR A 30 -39.71 11.61 -7.07
CA THR A 30 -40.80 10.70 -6.71
C THR A 30 -41.15 10.88 -5.24
N SER A 31 -42.44 11.16 -4.95
CA SER A 31 -42.89 11.37 -3.57
C SER A 31 -42.57 10.16 -2.68
N GLY A 32 -41.84 10.42 -1.57
CA GLY A 32 -41.34 9.40 -0.66
C GLY A 32 -40.02 8.74 -1.09
N GLN A 33 -39.40 9.23 -2.18
CA GLN A 33 -38.09 8.77 -2.68
C GLN A 33 -37.22 9.96 -3.13
N GLU A 34 -37.55 11.16 -2.66
CA GLU A 34 -36.89 12.39 -3.10
C GLU A 34 -35.40 12.36 -2.78
N SER A 35 -34.57 12.54 -3.80
CA SER A 35 -33.13 12.66 -3.64
C SER A 35 -32.54 13.82 -4.43
N GLY A 36 -31.39 14.32 -3.96
CA GLY A 36 -30.66 15.43 -4.51
C GLY A 36 -29.33 15.00 -5.14
N LYS A 37 -28.83 15.87 -6.04
CA LYS A 37 -27.49 15.74 -6.62
C LYS A 37 -26.75 17.07 -6.50
N LEU A 38 -25.51 17.02 -6.02
CA LEU A 38 -24.58 18.15 -5.97
C LEU A 38 -23.37 17.83 -6.85
N THR A 39 -23.06 18.73 -7.80
CA THR A 39 -21.94 18.55 -8.71
C THR A 39 -20.99 19.74 -8.63
N PHE A 40 -19.71 19.46 -8.51
CA PHE A 40 -18.62 20.42 -8.65
C PHE A 40 -17.96 20.20 -10.01
N GLN A 41 -17.98 21.21 -10.85
CA GLN A 41 -17.38 21.17 -12.18
C GLN A 41 -16.24 22.17 -12.29
N VAL A 42 -15.26 21.82 -13.11
CA VAL A 42 -14.15 22.69 -13.51
C VAL A 42 -14.03 22.67 -15.02
N ALA A 43 -13.54 23.78 -15.61
CA ALA A 43 -13.17 23.79 -17.00
C ALA A 43 -11.96 22.86 -17.23
N SER A 44 -12.03 21.99 -18.22
CA SER A 44 -10.89 21.18 -18.68
C SER A 44 -9.97 22.02 -19.56
N HIS A 45 -8.89 21.41 -20.07
CA HIS A 45 -7.86 22.09 -20.88
C HIS A 45 -8.41 22.87 -22.10
N ASP A 46 -9.54 22.45 -22.66
CA ASP A 46 -10.21 23.05 -23.84
C ASP A 46 -11.44 23.90 -23.47
N GLY A 47 -11.64 24.20 -22.19
CA GLY A 47 -12.71 25.03 -21.67
C GLY A 47 -14.03 24.31 -21.43
N GLU A 48 -14.14 23.02 -21.72
CA GLU A 48 -15.35 22.24 -21.43
C GLU A 48 -15.53 21.99 -19.92
N ASP A 49 -16.76 22.10 -19.44
CA ASP A 49 -17.09 21.77 -18.04
C ASP A 49 -17.06 20.26 -17.83
N VAL A 50 -16.26 19.82 -16.88
CA VAL A 50 -16.17 18.41 -16.47
C VAL A 50 -16.46 18.23 -14.98
N ASP A 51 -17.12 17.11 -14.63
CA ASP A 51 -17.45 16.77 -13.26
C ASP A 51 -16.18 16.33 -12.50
N GLY A 52 -15.76 17.12 -11.49
CA GLY A 52 -14.64 16.76 -10.61
C GLY A 52 -15.09 16.00 -9.38
N LEU A 53 -16.26 16.38 -8.82
CA LEU A 53 -16.88 15.71 -7.67
C LEU A 53 -18.39 15.70 -7.87
N VAL A 54 -18.98 14.52 -7.72
CA VAL A 54 -20.45 14.33 -7.76
C VAL A 54 -20.87 13.64 -6.48
N ILE A 55 -21.87 14.22 -5.81
CA ILE A 55 -22.52 13.64 -4.63
C ILE A 55 -23.99 13.45 -4.98
N THR A 56 -24.49 12.21 -4.91
CA THR A 56 -25.86 11.86 -5.27
C THR A 56 -26.51 11.12 -4.12
N GLY A 57 -27.75 11.49 -3.75
CA GLY A 57 -28.56 10.66 -2.86
C GLY A 57 -28.82 9.32 -3.53
N GLY A 58 -28.52 8.23 -2.80
CA GLY A 58 -28.67 6.86 -3.32
C GLY A 58 -30.13 6.37 -3.34
N ASP A 59 -30.32 5.15 -3.82
CA ASP A 59 -31.64 4.52 -4.01
C ASP A 59 -32.23 3.93 -2.73
N ALA A 60 -31.59 4.14 -1.57
CA ALA A 60 -32.06 3.67 -0.26
C ALA A 60 -31.89 4.77 0.79
N GLU A 61 -32.64 4.66 1.89
CA GLU A 61 -32.56 5.56 3.04
C GLU A 61 -31.12 5.65 3.58
N ASP A 62 -30.66 6.86 3.91
CA ASP A 62 -29.33 7.18 4.45
C ASP A 62 -28.13 6.84 3.53
N VAL A 63 -28.35 6.49 2.26
CA VAL A 63 -27.29 6.24 1.28
C VAL A 63 -26.92 7.50 0.52
N VAL A 64 -25.61 7.75 0.42
CA VAL A 64 -25.05 8.82 -0.44
C VAL A 64 -23.88 8.23 -1.23
N ASP A 65 -23.96 8.37 -2.56
CA ASP A 65 -22.90 7.98 -3.47
C ASP A 65 -21.99 9.16 -3.79
N VAL A 66 -20.68 8.94 -3.79
CA VAL A 66 -19.67 9.95 -4.10
C VAL A 66 -18.78 9.48 -5.23
N THR A 67 -18.73 10.23 -6.32
CA THR A 67 -17.81 10.00 -7.43
C THR A 67 -16.78 11.12 -7.49
N ILE A 68 -15.49 10.78 -7.53
CA ILE A 68 -14.37 11.71 -7.65
C ILE A 68 -13.62 11.44 -8.94
N GLY A 69 -13.45 12.48 -9.77
CA GLY A 69 -12.86 12.39 -11.10
C GLY A 69 -13.90 12.08 -12.19
N ASN A 70 -13.57 12.40 -13.45
CA ASN A 70 -14.49 12.30 -14.57
C ASN A 70 -14.26 11.06 -15.42
N ILE A 71 -13.00 10.72 -15.70
CA ILE A 71 -12.61 9.61 -16.59
C ILE A 71 -11.50 8.77 -15.97
N ALA A 72 -11.19 7.62 -16.59
CA ALA A 72 -10.19 6.66 -16.10
C ALA A 72 -8.76 7.23 -15.98
N THR A 73 -8.45 8.34 -16.63
CA THR A 73 -7.16 9.04 -16.53
C THR A 73 -7.15 10.14 -15.46
N SER A 74 -8.27 10.42 -14.81
CA SER A 74 -8.33 11.35 -13.68
C SER A 74 -7.54 10.77 -12.49
N THR A 75 -6.82 11.64 -11.79
CA THR A 75 -6.04 11.26 -10.59
C THR A 75 -6.65 11.90 -9.35
N THR A 76 -6.90 11.10 -8.31
CA THR A 76 -7.28 11.57 -6.99
C THR A 76 -6.11 11.34 -6.04
N THR A 77 -5.58 12.41 -5.45
CA THR A 77 -4.50 12.33 -4.46
C THR A 77 -5.07 12.59 -3.08
N ILE A 78 -4.84 11.65 -2.16
CA ILE A 78 -5.11 11.79 -0.73
C ILE A 78 -3.74 11.99 -0.06
N ALA A 79 -3.49 13.19 0.46
CA ALA A 79 -2.17 13.55 1.03
C ALA A 79 -1.91 12.95 2.41
N GLY A 80 -2.92 12.37 3.05
CA GLY A 80 -2.84 11.68 4.32
C GLY A 80 -3.39 10.25 4.22
N ASP A 81 -3.67 9.66 5.37
CA ASP A 81 -4.25 8.32 5.44
C ASP A 81 -5.69 8.29 4.94
N ALA A 82 -6.08 7.21 4.27
CA ALA A 82 -7.46 6.91 3.92
C ALA A 82 -7.97 5.73 4.76
N THR A 83 -9.02 5.96 5.53
CA THR A 83 -9.70 4.89 6.29
C THR A 83 -10.91 4.39 5.52
N VAL A 84 -10.93 3.10 5.20
CA VAL A 84 -12.07 2.42 4.59
C VAL A 84 -12.65 1.45 5.60
N THR A 85 -13.84 1.74 6.13
CA THR A 85 -14.47 0.96 7.21
C THR A 85 -15.17 -0.32 6.74
N SER A 86 -15.27 -0.54 5.42
CA SER A 86 -15.87 -1.71 4.84
C SER A 86 -14.90 -2.34 3.82
N LYS A 87 -15.28 -2.50 2.58
CA LYS A 87 -14.48 -3.14 1.54
C LYS A 87 -13.80 -2.11 0.65
N LEU A 88 -12.49 -2.23 0.45
CA LEU A 88 -11.76 -1.53 -0.60
C LEU A 88 -11.72 -2.42 -1.86
N THR A 89 -12.25 -1.92 -2.99
CA THR A 89 -12.09 -2.56 -4.30
C THR A 89 -11.13 -1.73 -5.14
N ALA A 90 -9.99 -2.30 -5.49
CA ALA A 90 -8.99 -1.67 -6.35
C ALA A 90 -8.64 -2.60 -7.51
N LYS A 91 -8.55 -2.06 -8.74
CA LYS A 91 -8.12 -2.83 -9.91
C LYS A 91 -6.64 -3.22 -9.80
N THR A 92 -5.81 -2.31 -9.27
CA THR A 92 -4.37 -2.50 -9.09
C THR A 92 -3.91 -1.86 -7.80
N ARG A 93 -2.86 -2.42 -7.19
CA ARG A 93 -2.10 -1.79 -6.12
C ARG A 93 -0.65 -1.68 -6.57
N LYS A 94 -0.02 -0.54 -6.35
CA LYS A 94 1.39 -0.30 -6.61
C LYS A 94 2.14 -0.32 -5.28
N PHE A 95 3.15 -1.14 -5.17
CA PHE A 95 4.08 -1.14 -4.06
C PHE A 95 5.39 -0.49 -4.51
N GLU A 96 5.89 0.46 -3.76
CA GLU A 96 7.13 1.16 -4.04
C GLU A 96 7.96 1.29 -2.77
N VAL A 97 9.27 1.31 -2.93
CA VAL A 97 10.23 1.85 -1.96
C VAL A 97 10.86 3.09 -2.59
N SER A 98 11.00 4.14 -1.82
CA SER A 98 11.43 5.46 -2.29
C SER A 98 12.84 5.83 -1.81
N SER A 99 13.39 5.09 -0.86
CA SER A 99 14.69 5.38 -0.28
C SER A 99 15.51 4.11 -0.01
N ALA A 100 16.80 4.31 0.28
CA ALA A 100 17.71 3.26 0.74
C ALA A 100 17.75 3.16 2.28
N THR A 101 16.78 3.74 2.97
CA THR A 101 16.67 3.66 4.43
C THR A 101 16.03 2.34 4.82
N ASP A 102 16.62 1.67 5.80
CA ASP A 102 16.10 0.40 6.32
C ASP A 102 14.65 0.55 6.76
N GLY A 103 13.83 -0.42 6.36
CA GLY A 103 12.42 -0.43 6.67
C GLY A 103 11.55 0.51 5.82
N ASP A 104 12.09 1.21 4.79
CA ASP A 104 11.24 1.86 3.77
C ASP A 104 10.48 0.78 3.00
N TYR A 105 9.17 0.93 2.86
CA TYR A 105 8.31 -0.14 2.38
C TYR A 105 7.10 0.32 1.57
N GLY A 106 6.54 -0.62 0.82
CA GLY A 106 5.20 -0.53 0.24
C GLY A 106 4.58 -1.91 0.17
N GLY A 107 3.55 -2.16 0.97
CA GLY A 107 2.98 -3.52 1.04
C GLY A 107 1.93 -3.74 2.10
N ASP A 108 1.69 -5.00 2.41
CA ASP A 108 0.74 -5.45 3.41
C ASP A 108 1.41 -5.51 4.79
N VAL A 109 0.98 -4.67 5.73
CA VAL A 109 1.56 -4.49 7.06
C VAL A 109 0.60 -4.92 8.15
N VAL A 110 1.13 -5.51 9.20
CA VAL A 110 0.38 -5.86 10.41
C VAL A 110 0.99 -5.19 11.63
N TYR A 111 0.15 -4.94 12.64
CA TYR A 111 0.52 -4.25 13.88
C TYR A 111 0.12 -5.12 15.07
N PHE A 112 0.93 -6.13 15.39
CA PHE A 112 0.73 -7.01 16.55
C PHE A 112 2.03 -7.66 17.01
N GLY A 113 2.03 -8.27 18.20
CA GLY A 113 3.10 -9.09 18.73
C GLY A 113 3.90 -8.48 19.88
N GLY A 114 3.64 -7.23 20.28
CA GLY A 114 4.19 -6.60 21.49
C GLY A 114 5.72 -6.52 21.57
N THR A 115 6.45 -6.84 20.50
CA THR A 115 7.92 -6.82 20.48
C THR A 115 8.45 -5.42 20.31
N THR A 116 9.37 -4.95 21.16
CA THR A 116 9.84 -3.55 21.24
C THR A 116 11.33 -3.34 20.96
N SER A 117 12.05 -4.35 20.53
CA SER A 117 13.51 -4.30 20.29
C SER A 117 13.91 -4.95 18.97
N MET A 118 13.07 -4.77 17.94
CA MET A 118 13.34 -5.28 16.59
C MET A 118 14.38 -4.41 15.88
N THR A 119 15.22 -5.03 15.08
CA THR A 119 16.10 -4.35 14.13
C THR A 119 15.30 -4.01 12.87
N THR A 120 15.25 -2.74 12.51
CA THR A 120 14.56 -2.28 11.30
C THR A 120 15.21 -2.88 10.05
N GLY A 121 14.42 -3.40 9.11
CA GLY A 121 14.90 -4.05 7.90
C GLY A 121 15.24 -5.55 8.06
N ALA A 122 15.36 -6.06 9.28
CA ALA A 122 15.63 -7.48 9.52
C ALA A 122 14.35 -8.33 9.44
N ILE A 123 14.52 -9.63 9.16
CA ILE A 123 13.43 -10.59 8.97
C ILE A 123 13.17 -11.32 10.29
N TYR A 124 11.89 -11.37 10.65
CA TYR A 124 11.41 -11.96 11.89
C TYR A 124 10.43 -13.11 11.63
N TYR A 125 10.34 -14.06 12.56
CA TYR A 125 9.26 -15.05 12.61
C TYR A 125 8.37 -14.80 13.82
N TYR A 126 7.06 -15.10 13.67
CA TYR A 126 6.09 -14.97 14.75
C TYR A 126 6.02 -16.24 15.57
N LYS A 127 6.28 -16.13 16.87
CA LYS A 127 6.34 -17.25 17.82
C LYS A 127 4.98 -17.63 18.39
N SER A 128 4.92 -18.82 18.96
CA SER A 128 3.74 -19.33 19.67
C SER A 128 3.40 -18.57 20.96
N ASP A 129 4.32 -17.80 21.51
CA ASP A 129 4.09 -16.93 22.68
C ASP A 129 3.53 -15.55 22.30
N GLY A 130 3.32 -15.29 20.99
CA GLY A 130 2.76 -14.05 20.50
C GLY A 130 3.79 -12.94 20.29
N THR A 131 5.07 -13.22 20.26
CA THR A 131 6.15 -12.25 20.00
C THR A 131 6.88 -12.51 18.68
N TRP A 132 7.64 -11.53 18.21
CA TRP A 132 8.51 -11.65 17.04
C TRP A 132 9.96 -11.86 17.46
N GLU A 133 10.65 -12.82 16.81
CA GLU A 133 12.09 -13.04 16.95
C GLU A 133 12.79 -13.11 15.58
N PRO A 134 14.10 -12.75 15.50
CA PRO A 134 14.85 -12.83 14.25
C PRO A 134 14.86 -14.25 13.68
N THR A 135 14.61 -14.38 12.37
CA THR A 135 14.65 -15.67 11.66
C THR A 135 16.07 -16.24 11.62
N ARG A 136 16.17 -17.58 11.56
CA ARG A 136 17.40 -18.27 11.23
C ARG A 136 17.11 -19.64 10.63
N ALA A 137 17.78 -19.99 9.54
CA ALA A 137 17.50 -21.21 8.80
C ALA A 137 18.28 -22.45 9.29
N ASP A 138 18.96 -22.38 10.43
CA ASP A 138 19.65 -23.50 11.05
C ASP A 138 18.71 -24.48 11.80
N THR A 139 17.46 -24.09 12.01
CA THR A 139 16.40 -24.93 12.57
C THR A 139 15.03 -24.56 12.00
N ALA A 140 14.12 -25.53 11.88
CA ALA A 140 12.76 -25.30 11.39
C ALA A 140 11.99 -24.31 12.29
N ALA A 141 12.11 -24.42 13.60
CA ALA A 141 11.34 -23.63 14.56
C ALA A 141 11.52 -22.12 14.45
N THR A 142 12.59 -21.66 13.81
CA THR A 142 12.91 -20.23 13.64
C THR A 142 12.61 -19.68 12.26
N CYS A 143 12.05 -20.49 11.35
CA CYS A 143 11.76 -20.06 9.98
C CYS A 143 10.61 -20.79 9.29
N ASP A 144 9.89 -21.70 9.95
CA ASP A 144 8.77 -22.45 9.34
C ASP A 144 7.41 -21.74 9.47
N GLY A 145 7.26 -20.81 10.40
CA GLY A 145 6.03 -20.09 10.69
C GLY A 145 5.76 -18.84 9.82
N LEU A 146 4.99 -17.91 10.37
CA LEU A 146 4.73 -16.61 9.78
C LEU A 146 6.01 -15.77 9.79
N LEU A 147 6.44 -15.29 8.64
CA LEU A 147 7.59 -14.40 8.49
C LEU A 147 7.16 -12.98 8.15
N GLY A 148 7.97 -12.00 8.57
CA GLY A 148 7.78 -10.61 8.23
C GLY A 148 9.07 -9.82 8.37
N VAL A 149 9.11 -8.62 7.77
CA VAL A 149 10.23 -7.67 7.89
C VAL A 149 9.85 -6.58 8.88
N ALA A 150 10.71 -6.32 9.84
CA ALA A 150 10.50 -5.26 10.82
C ALA A 150 10.60 -3.87 10.17
N LEU A 151 9.58 -3.04 10.34
CA LEU A 151 9.53 -1.67 9.82
C LEU A 151 10.00 -0.63 10.85
N GLY A 152 10.40 -1.09 12.01
CA GLY A 152 10.96 -0.30 13.11
C GLY A 152 11.10 -1.14 14.36
N ALA A 153 11.47 -0.51 15.47
CA ALA A 153 11.82 -1.21 16.71
C ALA A 153 10.61 -1.88 17.41
N ALA A 154 9.39 -1.43 17.16
CA ALA A 154 8.19 -1.93 17.85
C ALA A 154 7.13 -2.43 16.87
N SER A 155 6.79 -3.73 16.95
CA SER A 155 5.83 -4.37 16.06
C SER A 155 4.45 -3.71 16.04
N ASP A 156 3.95 -3.26 17.20
CA ASP A 156 2.61 -2.69 17.34
C ASP A 156 2.53 -1.21 16.92
N THR A 157 3.68 -0.53 16.86
CA THR A 157 3.77 0.90 16.52
C THR A 157 4.28 1.13 15.11
N ASN A 158 5.36 0.44 14.74
CA ASN A 158 6.01 0.60 13.45
C ASN A 158 5.49 -0.41 12.41
N GLY A 159 4.96 -1.54 12.87
CA GLY A 159 4.43 -2.59 12.01
C GLY A 159 5.48 -3.59 11.54
N VAL A 160 4.98 -4.68 10.96
CA VAL A 160 5.75 -5.75 10.33
C VAL A 160 5.19 -6.00 8.93
N LEU A 161 6.03 -5.91 7.92
CA LEU A 161 5.64 -6.17 6.53
C LEU A 161 5.53 -7.67 6.30
N LEU A 162 4.36 -8.13 5.87
CA LEU A 162 4.13 -9.54 5.52
C LEU A 162 4.35 -9.83 4.04
N ARG A 163 4.16 -8.82 3.17
CA ARG A 163 4.32 -8.94 1.72
C ARG A 163 4.46 -7.57 1.08
N GLY A 164 5.39 -7.42 0.16
CA GLY A 164 5.55 -6.18 -0.60
C GLY A 164 7.00 -5.87 -0.94
N MET A 165 7.25 -4.61 -1.28
CA MET A 165 8.58 -4.06 -1.48
C MET A 165 9.12 -3.54 -0.15
N VAL A 166 10.39 -3.78 0.15
CA VAL A 166 11.04 -3.27 1.35
C VAL A 166 12.55 -3.10 1.16
N THR A 167 13.11 -2.09 1.80
CA THR A 167 14.56 -1.93 1.99
C THR A 167 14.96 -2.67 3.25
N ILE A 168 15.82 -3.66 3.12
CA ILE A 168 16.37 -4.44 4.25
C ILE A 168 17.71 -3.86 4.72
N ASP A 169 18.18 -4.26 5.90
CA ASP A 169 19.36 -3.71 6.57
C ASP A 169 20.71 -4.22 6.02
N HIS A 170 20.71 -5.03 4.97
CA HIS A 170 21.91 -5.59 4.33
C HIS A 170 21.67 -5.80 2.81
N ASP A 171 22.75 -6.12 2.09
CA ASP A 171 22.69 -6.52 0.68
C ASP A 171 22.79 -8.03 0.54
N PRO A 172 21.69 -8.75 0.21
CA PRO A 172 21.68 -10.21 0.20
C PRO A 172 22.25 -10.84 -1.07
N GLY A 173 22.40 -10.07 -2.20
CA GLY A 173 22.82 -10.64 -3.48
C GLY A 173 22.68 -9.71 -4.67
N ALA A 174 22.67 -10.26 -5.89
CA ALA A 174 22.52 -9.52 -7.13
C ALA A 174 21.05 -9.36 -7.53
N ILE A 175 20.76 -8.36 -8.37
CA ILE A 175 19.41 -8.14 -8.92
C ILE A 175 18.90 -9.39 -9.63
N GLY A 176 17.68 -9.81 -9.28
CA GLY A 176 17.04 -11.01 -9.82
C GLY A 176 17.29 -12.28 -9.01
N ASP A 177 18.20 -12.27 -8.05
CA ASP A 177 18.47 -13.43 -7.21
C ASP A 177 17.25 -13.83 -6.37
N VAL A 178 17.08 -15.15 -6.26
CA VAL A 178 16.16 -15.76 -5.29
C VAL A 178 16.77 -15.63 -3.89
N LEU A 179 15.97 -15.19 -2.93
CA LEU A 179 16.41 -14.97 -1.56
C LEU A 179 15.87 -16.03 -0.61
N TYR A 180 16.72 -16.49 0.29
CA TYR A 180 16.44 -17.50 1.30
C TYR A 180 16.67 -16.92 2.69
N VAL A 181 15.99 -17.46 3.71
CA VAL A 181 16.36 -17.18 5.12
C VAL A 181 17.81 -17.57 5.34
N SER A 182 18.61 -16.72 5.98
CA SER A 182 20.01 -17.00 6.27
C SER A 182 20.16 -18.04 7.37
N ALA A 183 21.10 -18.99 7.21
CA ALA A 183 21.50 -19.89 8.28
C ALA A 183 22.68 -19.37 9.13
N SER A 184 23.37 -18.33 8.65
CA SER A 184 24.59 -17.79 9.28
C SER A 184 24.33 -16.57 10.16
N ALA A 185 23.40 -15.71 9.77
CA ALA A 185 23.07 -14.48 10.50
C ALA A 185 21.56 -14.43 10.80
N ALA A 186 21.23 -14.12 12.04
CA ALA A 186 19.85 -14.03 12.49
C ALA A 186 19.20 -12.74 11.97
N GLY A 187 18.02 -12.86 11.39
CA GLY A 187 17.29 -11.74 10.79
C GLY A 187 17.67 -11.43 9.34
N ASP A 188 18.71 -12.06 8.80
CA ASP A 188 19.17 -11.81 7.44
C ASP A 188 18.55 -12.78 6.42
N CYS A 189 18.70 -12.43 5.16
CA CYS A 189 18.50 -13.31 4.01
C CYS A 189 19.78 -13.40 3.16
N SER A 190 19.78 -14.32 2.20
CA SER A 190 20.93 -14.56 1.33
C SER A 190 20.48 -15.13 -0.01
N ALA A 191 21.19 -14.78 -1.09
CA ALA A 191 21.06 -15.44 -2.38
C ALA A 191 21.61 -16.87 -2.38
N THR A 192 22.39 -17.25 -1.35
CA THR A 192 22.91 -18.62 -1.20
C THR A 192 21.95 -19.43 -0.35
N ALA A 193 21.42 -20.52 -0.92
CA ALA A 193 20.54 -21.43 -0.17
C ALA A 193 21.32 -22.11 0.98
N PRO A 194 20.72 -22.26 2.17
CA PRO A 194 21.29 -23.05 3.26
C PRO A 194 21.62 -24.49 2.82
N SER A 195 22.80 -25.01 3.19
CA SER A 195 23.29 -26.33 2.76
C SER A 195 23.72 -27.24 3.92
N GLY A 196 23.68 -26.79 5.16
CA GLY A 196 24.00 -27.61 6.33
C GLY A 196 22.93 -28.67 6.62
N SER A 197 23.33 -29.86 7.10
CA SER A 197 22.38 -30.89 7.52
C SER A 197 21.39 -30.35 8.56
N GLY A 198 20.10 -30.55 8.36
CA GLY A 198 19.02 -30.02 9.20
C GLY A 198 18.64 -28.58 8.93
N HIS A 199 19.37 -27.85 8.08
CA HIS A 199 19.02 -26.48 7.69
C HIS A 199 17.76 -26.46 6.85
N ILE A 200 17.08 -25.31 6.88
CA ILE A 200 15.83 -25.07 6.15
C ILE A 200 16.10 -24.19 4.94
N VAL A 201 15.73 -24.69 3.76
CA VAL A 201 15.70 -23.89 2.52
C VAL A 201 14.28 -23.37 2.33
N ARG A 202 14.08 -22.07 2.59
CA ARG A 202 12.81 -21.39 2.41
C ARG A 202 13.01 -20.11 1.60
N ILE A 203 12.31 -20.02 0.47
CA ILE A 203 12.30 -18.82 -0.37
C ILE A 203 11.45 -17.74 0.31
N ILE A 204 12.00 -16.53 0.40
CA ILE A 204 11.32 -15.39 1.02
C ILE A 204 11.06 -14.25 0.03
N GLY A 205 11.65 -14.28 -1.15
CA GLY A 205 11.47 -13.25 -2.14
C GLY A 205 12.58 -13.18 -3.17
N TYR A 206 12.76 -11.98 -3.73
CA TYR A 206 13.72 -11.71 -4.80
C TYR A 206 14.39 -10.36 -4.60
N GLN A 207 15.69 -10.28 -4.96
CA GLN A 207 16.42 -9.02 -5.02
C GLN A 207 15.90 -8.16 -6.18
N VAL A 208 15.54 -6.90 -5.91
CA VAL A 208 14.98 -6.00 -6.92
C VAL A 208 15.97 -4.89 -7.28
N SER A 209 16.68 -4.34 -6.30
CA SER A 209 17.75 -3.38 -6.54
C SER A 209 18.97 -3.71 -5.68
N HIS A 210 20.14 -3.32 -6.21
CA HIS A 210 21.44 -3.56 -5.57
C HIS A 210 21.98 -2.22 -5.06
N ALA A 211 22.12 -2.13 -3.74
CA ALA A 211 22.70 -1.00 -3.03
C ALA A 211 23.30 -1.53 -1.72
N SER A 212 23.91 -0.68 -0.89
CA SER A 212 24.42 -1.08 0.43
C SER A 212 23.34 -1.72 1.32
N ASN A 213 22.07 -1.32 1.12
CA ASN A 213 20.87 -1.94 1.68
C ASN A 213 20.00 -2.42 0.53
N GLY A 214 19.71 -3.70 0.46
CA GLY A 214 19.00 -4.30 -0.66
C GLY A 214 17.51 -3.98 -0.65
N ASN A 215 16.96 -3.56 -1.81
CA ASN A 215 15.51 -3.53 -1.98
C ASN A 215 15.05 -4.88 -2.49
N ILE A 216 14.12 -5.49 -1.78
CA ILE A 216 13.61 -6.82 -2.11
C ILE A 216 12.10 -6.81 -2.36
N TRP A 217 11.64 -7.72 -3.18
CA TRP A 217 10.25 -8.16 -3.18
C TRP A 217 10.11 -9.27 -2.15
N PHE A 218 9.59 -8.92 -0.97
CA PHE A 218 9.32 -9.88 0.10
C PHE A 218 7.99 -10.57 -0.14
N ASN A 219 8.01 -11.88 -0.29
CA ASN A 219 6.82 -12.72 -0.47
C ASN A 219 7.14 -14.16 -0.03
N PRO A 220 7.25 -14.42 1.28
CA PRO A 220 7.70 -15.70 1.79
C PRO A 220 6.76 -16.84 1.39
N GLY A 221 7.32 -17.89 0.81
CA GLY A 221 6.60 -19.13 0.54
C GLY A 221 6.19 -19.83 1.84
N SER A 222 5.08 -20.56 1.83
CA SER A 222 4.68 -21.43 2.94
C SER A 222 5.39 -22.78 2.93
N THR A 223 6.07 -23.11 1.83
CA THR A 223 6.78 -24.39 1.65
C THR A 223 8.28 -24.21 1.93
N PHE A 224 8.87 -25.18 2.56
CA PHE A 224 10.31 -25.25 2.80
C PHE A 224 10.82 -26.70 2.67
N VAL A 225 12.14 -26.85 2.53
CA VAL A 225 12.82 -28.15 2.47
C VAL A 225 13.86 -28.22 3.58
N THR A 226 13.92 -29.33 4.27
CA THR A 226 15.02 -29.62 5.22
C THR A 226 16.17 -30.31 4.46
N VAL A 227 17.37 -29.76 4.60
CA VAL A 227 18.59 -30.36 4.04
C VAL A 227 18.92 -31.65 4.81
N ALA A 228 19.16 -32.73 4.08
CA ALA A 228 19.48 -34.06 4.65
C ALA A 228 20.83 -34.11 5.35
#